data_c47eef4482baf3429b1103dd64d7a8a0
#
_entry.id   c47eef4482baf3429b1103dd64d7a8a0
#
_cell.length_a   1.000
_cell.length_b   1.000
_cell.length_c   1.000
_cell.angle_alpha   90.00
_cell.angle_beta   90.00
_cell.angle_gamma   90.00
#
_symmetry.space_group_name_H-M   'P 1'
#
loop_
_entity.id
_entity.type
_entity.pdbx_description
1 polymer ?
#
loop_
_entity_poly.entity_id
_entity_poly.type
_entity_poly.pdbx_seq_one_letter_code
_entity_poly.pdbx_strand_id
1 'polypeptide(L)'
;MLALNHKKETFVSKEPFDGLFTQGMVCHETYKDKNNNWLNPNEVFSEDGKSFFKINDKKERVIVGPSESMSKSKKNVIDPEKIIESYGADAVRLFILSDSPPEKDIQWSEQGMVASYKFINKFWLLHKKIIEKIKMNNGTIDTSDLDVFTNKLIQKISTNLEKFNYNVIVANIYETYNFLIKEIEKNYKPELLRENYLKILTLMMPIIPHIISEAIKDLDYNQKLAWPIANDKYLQEKYVNIVVQINGKKKSLIKIEKNLPDMEVINKIKEDEKISNILSDKNLLKHIIVKNRLVNFIIK
;
A
#
# COMPACT_ATOMS: atom_id res chain seq x y z
N MET A 1 -5.48 -17.06 32.75
CA MET A 1 -4.83 -16.84 34.08
C MET A 1 -4.90 -18.06 34.97
N LEU A 2 -6.07 -18.64 35.23
CA LEU A 2 -6.18 -19.85 36.07
C LEU A 2 -5.38 -21.06 35.52
N ALA A 3 -5.32 -21.24 34.21
CA ALA A 3 -4.55 -22.31 33.58
C ALA A 3 -3.02 -22.18 33.77
N LEU A 4 -2.54 -20.99 33.99
CA LEU A 4 -1.12 -20.69 34.13
C LEU A 4 -0.57 -21.02 35.52
N ASN A 5 -1.44 -21.15 36.52
CA ASN A 5 -1.06 -21.47 37.90
C ASN A 5 -1.19 -22.96 38.23
N HIS A 6 -1.57 -23.80 37.28
CA HIS A 6 -1.96 -25.17 37.58
C HIS A 6 -0.80 -26.15 37.80
N LYS A 7 0.44 -25.80 37.43
CA LYS A 7 1.62 -26.64 37.72
C LYS A 7 2.73 -25.81 38.35
N LYS A 8 3.08 -26.14 39.58
CA LYS A 8 4.15 -25.50 40.34
C LYS A 8 5.54 -25.52 39.72
N GLU A 9 5.74 -26.29 38.64
CA GLU A 9 7.02 -26.52 37.98
C GLU A 9 7.19 -25.72 36.67
N THR A 10 6.15 -25.03 36.19
CA THR A 10 6.25 -24.25 34.93
C THR A 10 6.49 -22.79 35.27
N PHE A 11 7.55 -22.22 34.71
CA PHE A 11 7.76 -20.77 34.74
C PHE A 11 6.62 -20.12 34.02
N VAL A 12 5.81 -19.39 34.73
CA VAL A 12 4.67 -18.66 34.20
C VAL A 12 4.94 -17.18 34.39
N SER A 13 4.99 -16.44 33.28
CA SER A 13 5.06 -14.99 33.34
C SER A 13 3.85 -14.44 34.08
N LYS A 14 4.06 -13.47 34.99
CA LYS A 14 2.98 -12.75 35.69
C LYS A 14 2.15 -11.92 34.71
N GLU A 15 2.81 -11.41 33.68
CA GLU A 15 2.23 -10.65 32.59
C GLU A 15 2.50 -11.40 31.28
N PRO A 16 1.50 -12.12 30.72
CA PRO A 16 1.71 -12.95 29.54
C PRO A 16 1.74 -12.17 28.22
N PHE A 17 1.35 -10.91 28.23
CA PHE A 17 1.24 -10.07 27.04
C PHE A 17 1.99 -8.76 27.22
N ASP A 18 2.74 -8.34 26.20
CA ASP A 18 3.45 -7.07 26.18
C ASP A 18 2.53 -5.88 25.89
N GLY A 19 1.36 -6.14 25.32
CA GLY A 19 0.40 -5.11 24.97
C GLY A 19 -0.96 -5.65 24.56
N LEU A 20 -1.95 -4.77 24.55
CA LEU A 20 -3.29 -5.02 24.05
C LEU A 20 -3.54 -4.15 22.83
N PHE A 21 -3.91 -4.78 21.71
CA PHE A 21 -4.37 -4.09 20.51
C PHE A 21 -5.86 -4.36 20.32
N THR A 22 -6.67 -3.29 20.27
CA THR A 22 -8.10 -3.37 20.01
C THR A 22 -8.40 -2.98 18.57
N GLN A 23 -8.97 -3.90 17.82
CA GLN A 23 -9.38 -3.64 16.44
C GLN A 23 -10.79 -3.04 16.37
N GLY A 24 -11.06 -2.30 15.29
CA GLY A 24 -12.41 -1.85 14.93
C GLY A 24 -13.30 -2.99 14.44
N MET A 25 -14.57 -2.69 14.24
CA MET A 25 -15.58 -3.64 13.79
C MET A 25 -15.80 -3.54 12.27
N VAL A 26 -16.23 -4.64 11.67
CA VAL A 26 -16.75 -4.60 10.30
C VAL A 26 -18.22 -4.22 10.37
N CYS A 27 -18.56 -3.11 9.72
CA CYS A 27 -19.91 -2.53 9.71
C CYS A 27 -20.55 -2.72 8.34
N HIS A 28 -21.88 -2.83 8.33
CA HIS A 28 -22.68 -2.90 7.13
C HIS A 28 -23.98 -2.08 7.31
N GLU A 29 -24.50 -1.56 6.22
CA GLU A 29 -25.81 -0.94 6.21
C GLU A 29 -26.87 -1.90 6.72
N THR A 30 -27.92 -1.34 7.32
CA THR A 30 -29.05 -2.10 7.80
C THR A 30 -30.25 -1.87 6.87
N TYR A 31 -31.03 -2.91 6.64
CA TYR A 31 -32.16 -2.89 5.73
C TYR A 31 -33.46 -3.27 6.42
N LYS A 32 -34.55 -2.54 6.13
CA LYS A 32 -35.88 -2.84 6.64
C LYS A 32 -36.92 -2.80 5.54
N ASP A 33 -37.90 -3.69 5.66
CA ASP A 33 -39.11 -3.66 4.84
C ASP A 33 -40.10 -2.56 5.31
N LYS A 34 -41.18 -2.37 4.58
CA LYS A 34 -42.26 -1.43 4.93
C LYS A 34 -42.94 -1.71 6.28
N ASN A 35 -42.82 -2.93 6.79
CA ASN A 35 -43.37 -3.35 8.08
C ASN A 35 -42.35 -3.23 9.22
N ASN A 36 -41.19 -2.61 8.96
CA ASN A 36 -40.09 -2.43 9.91
C ASN A 36 -39.32 -3.71 10.28
N ASN A 37 -39.51 -4.80 9.53
CA ASN A 37 -38.74 -6.04 9.74
C ASN A 37 -37.36 -5.92 9.12
N TRP A 38 -36.34 -6.44 9.81
CA TRP A 38 -35.00 -6.50 9.31
C TRP A 38 -34.88 -7.46 8.12
N LEU A 39 -34.14 -7.03 7.07
CA LEU A 39 -33.82 -7.81 5.89
C LEU A 39 -32.32 -8.13 5.87
N ASN A 40 -31.98 -9.32 5.35
CA ASN A 40 -30.57 -9.64 5.07
C ASN A 40 -30.11 -8.91 3.81
N PRO A 41 -28.80 -8.61 3.66
CA PRO A 41 -28.25 -8.02 2.44
C PRO A 41 -28.58 -8.80 1.16
N ASN A 42 -28.66 -10.14 1.25
CA ASN A 42 -29.02 -11.01 0.13
C ASN A 42 -30.51 -11.02 -0.23
N GLU A 43 -31.36 -10.34 0.53
CA GLU A 43 -32.79 -10.12 0.22
C GLU A 43 -33.04 -8.78 -0.47
N VAL A 44 -31.97 -7.97 -0.65
CA VAL A 44 -32.04 -6.61 -1.14
C VAL A 44 -31.20 -6.46 -2.41
N PHE A 45 -31.65 -5.66 -3.37
CA PHE A 45 -30.85 -5.31 -4.55
C PHE A 45 -30.96 -3.82 -4.86
N SER A 46 -29.96 -3.28 -5.54
CA SER A 46 -29.95 -1.92 -6.07
C SER A 46 -29.31 -1.91 -7.45
N GLU A 47 -29.89 -1.18 -8.40
CA GLU A 47 -29.33 -0.98 -9.73
C GLU A 47 -28.43 0.26 -9.80
N ASP A 48 -28.77 1.28 -9.01
CA ASP A 48 -28.11 2.60 -9.02
C ASP A 48 -27.23 2.88 -7.79
N GLY A 49 -27.21 1.94 -6.83
CA GLY A 49 -26.51 2.11 -5.53
C GLY A 49 -27.15 3.14 -4.61
N LYS A 50 -28.34 3.69 -4.96
CA LYS A 50 -29.05 4.70 -4.18
C LYS A 50 -30.44 4.25 -3.78
N SER A 51 -31.12 3.51 -4.66
CA SER A 51 -32.48 3.01 -4.46
C SER A 51 -32.41 1.51 -4.24
N PHE A 52 -32.89 1.05 -3.10
CA PHE A 52 -32.85 -0.35 -2.70
C PHE A 52 -34.23 -0.95 -2.70
N PHE A 53 -34.36 -2.16 -3.23
CA PHE A 53 -35.61 -2.89 -3.41
C PHE A 53 -35.45 -4.32 -2.92
N LYS A 54 -36.57 -4.93 -2.54
CA LYS A 54 -36.61 -6.34 -2.14
C LYS A 54 -36.50 -7.24 -3.37
N ILE A 55 -35.68 -8.25 -3.33
CA ILE A 55 -35.42 -9.15 -4.48
C ILE A 55 -36.73 -9.85 -4.91
N ASN A 56 -37.55 -10.31 -3.96
CA ASN A 56 -38.78 -11.04 -4.23
C ASN A 56 -39.94 -10.13 -4.62
N ASP A 57 -39.88 -8.82 -4.37
CA ASP A 57 -40.83 -7.82 -4.81
C ASP A 57 -40.10 -6.52 -5.22
N LYS A 58 -39.76 -6.44 -6.50
CA LYS A 58 -39.04 -5.29 -7.07
C LYS A 58 -39.77 -3.95 -6.99
N LYS A 59 -41.02 -3.94 -6.56
CA LYS A 59 -41.81 -2.71 -6.32
C LYS A 59 -41.72 -2.27 -4.86
N GLU A 60 -41.38 -3.17 -3.95
CA GLU A 60 -41.22 -2.84 -2.54
C GLU A 60 -39.87 -2.19 -2.27
N ARG A 61 -39.92 -0.88 -1.97
CA ARG A 61 -38.74 -0.11 -1.61
C ARG A 61 -38.27 -0.46 -0.20
N VAL A 62 -36.98 -0.67 -0.04
CA VAL A 62 -36.35 -0.98 1.23
C VAL A 62 -35.88 0.32 1.91
N ILE A 63 -36.09 0.38 3.22
CA ILE A 63 -35.58 1.47 4.07
C ILE A 63 -34.13 1.11 4.43
N VAL A 64 -33.18 1.95 3.98
CA VAL A 64 -31.77 1.81 4.32
C VAL A 64 -31.49 2.59 5.59
N GLY A 65 -30.98 1.90 6.59
CA GLY A 65 -30.53 2.49 7.85
C GLY A 65 -29.03 2.73 7.86
N PRO A 66 -28.48 3.29 8.95
CA PRO A 66 -27.06 3.56 9.06
C PRO A 66 -26.23 2.28 9.01
N SER A 67 -24.98 2.42 8.61
CA SER A 67 -24.00 1.36 8.74
C SER A 67 -23.65 1.18 10.21
N GLU A 68 -23.78 -0.04 10.68
CA GLU A 68 -23.56 -0.43 12.08
C GLU A 68 -22.79 -1.76 12.14
N SER A 69 -22.21 -2.05 13.30
CA SER A 69 -21.54 -3.34 13.53
C SER A 69 -22.45 -4.51 13.15
N MET A 70 -21.90 -5.45 12.40
CA MET A 70 -22.66 -6.63 11.95
C MET A 70 -23.21 -7.43 13.12
N SER A 71 -24.49 -7.73 13.05
CA SER A 71 -25.19 -8.52 14.09
C SER A 71 -26.29 -9.39 13.50
N LYS A 72 -26.44 -10.60 14.02
CA LYS A 72 -27.49 -11.54 13.61
C LYS A 72 -28.91 -10.98 13.88
N SER A 73 -29.07 -10.20 14.94
CA SER A 73 -30.35 -9.60 15.30
C SER A 73 -30.84 -8.54 14.30
N LYS A 74 -29.90 -7.79 13.71
CA LYS A 74 -30.18 -6.78 12.68
C LYS A 74 -30.10 -7.33 11.26
N LYS A 75 -29.73 -8.60 11.12
CA LYS A 75 -29.55 -9.30 9.84
C LYS A 75 -28.57 -8.62 8.86
N ASN A 76 -27.70 -7.74 9.32
CA ASN A 76 -26.71 -7.05 8.48
C ASN A 76 -25.37 -7.78 8.40
N VAL A 77 -25.37 -9.10 8.53
CA VAL A 77 -24.18 -9.95 8.52
C VAL A 77 -23.88 -10.41 7.10
N ILE A 78 -22.64 -10.29 6.71
CA ILE A 78 -22.07 -10.91 5.49
C ILE A 78 -21.44 -12.24 5.91
N ASP A 79 -21.76 -13.29 5.17
CA ASP A 79 -21.22 -14.63 5.38
C ASP A 79 -19.79 -14.71 4.83
N PRO A 80 -18.76 -14.82 5.72
CA PRO A 80 -17.37 -14.85 5.27
C PRO A 80 -17.04 -16.05 4.38
N GLU A 81 -17.67 -17.22 4.60
CA GLU A 81 -17.41 -18.43 3.81
C GLU A 81 -17.80 -18.20 2.35
N LYS A 82 -19.00 -17.67 2.10
CA LYS A 82 -19.49 -17.37 0.75
C LYS A 82 -18.63 -16.33 0.03
N ILE A 83 -18.15 -15.33 0.77
CA ILE A 83 -17.27 -14.30 0.20
C ILE A 83 -15.90 -14.89 -0.14
N ILE A 84 -15.35 -15.74 0.71
CA ILE A 84 -14.08 -16.43 0.45
C ILE A 84 -14.21 -17.39 -0.74
N GLU A 85 -15.32 -18.12 -0.84
CA GLU A 85 -15.60 -18.99 -2.00
C GLU A 85 -15.68 -18.19 -3.32
N SER A 86 -16.28 -17.00 -3.28
CA SER A 86 -16.49 -16.17 -4.47
C SER A 86 -15.25 -15.39 -4.92
N TYR A 87 -14.46 -14.87 -3.97
CA TYR A 87 -13.38 -13.92 -4.24
C TYR A 87 -11.99 -14.41 -3.80
N GLY A 88 -11.93 -15.47 -3.00
CA GLY A 88 -10.68 -15.97 -2.40
C GLY A 88 -10.27 -15.20 -1.15
N ALA A 89 -9.55 -15.89 -0.26
CA ALA A 89 -9.14 -15.34 1.03
C ALA A 89 -8.22 -14.12 0.91
N ASP A 90 -7.32 -14.08 -0.06
CA ASP A 90 -6.39 -12.96 -0.25
C ASP A 90 -7.10 -11.66 -0.67
N ALA A 91 -8.16 -11.75 -1.48
CA ALA A 91 -8.95 -10.59 -1.85
C ALA A 91 -9.71 -10.02 -0.64
N VAL A 92 -10.26 -10.90 0.21
CA VAL A 92 -10.91 -10.50 1.46
C VAL A 92 -9.91 -9.83 2.41
N ARG A 93 -8.73 -10.41 2.61
CA ARG A 93 -7.66 -9.85 3.43
C ARG A 93 -7.23 -8.48 2.92
N LEU A 94 -7.00 -8.37 1.61
CA LEU A 94 -6.60 -7.12 0.97
C LEU A 94 -7.64 -6.02 1.18
N PHE A 95 -8.94 -6.35 1.02
CA PHE A 95 -10.05 -5.41 1.24
C PHE A 95 -10.08 -4.94 2.70
N ILE A 96 -10.12 -5.88 3.66
CA ILE A 96 -10.21 -5.55 5.09
C ILE A 96 -9.03 -4.70 5.56
N LEU A 97 -7.82 -4.96 5.05
CA LEU A 97 -6.62 -4.26 5.48
C LEU A 97 -6.35 -2.96 4.72
N SER A 98 -7.14 -2.63 3.67
CA SER A 98 -6.87 -1.48 2.81
C SER A 98 -7.53 -0.18 3.25
N ASP A 99 -8.71 -0.25 3.86
CA ASP A 99 -9.59 0.91 4.01
C ASP A 99 -9.09 1.90 5.07
N SER A 100 -8.80 1.41 6.27
CA SER A 100 -8.44 2.26 7.39
C SER A 100 -7.45 1.59 8.34
N PRO A 101 -6.83 2.36 9.26
CA PRO A 101 -6.07 1.76 10.35
C PRO A 101 -6.93 0.75 11.13
N PRO A 102 -6.33 -0.36 11.59
CA PRO A 102 -7.10 -1.48 12.15
C PRO A 102 -7.88 -1.16 13.43
N GLU A 103 -7.62 -0.03 14.09
CA GLU A 103 -8.39 0.45 15.26
C GLU A 103 -9.74 1.07 14.88
N LYS A 104 -9.92 1.41 13.60
CA LYS A 104 -11.15 2.04 13.11
C LYS A 104 -12.11 1.00 12.55
N ASP A 105 -13.39 1.33 12.63
CA ASP A 105 -14.43 0.53 11.99
C ASP A 105 -14.28 0.56 10.47
N ILE A 106 -14.56 -0.58 9.85
CA ILE A 106 -14.46 -0.80 8.41
C ILE A 106 -15.88 -0.93 7.85
N GLN A 107 -16.16 -0.15 6.82
CA GLN A 107 -17.42 -0.25 6.08
C GLN A 107 -17.33 -1.38 5.04
N TRP A 108 -18.20 -2.36 5.12
CA TRP A 108 -18.32 -3.36 4.06
C TRP A 108 -18.74 -2.69 2.75
N SER A 109 -18.05 -3.01 1.68
CA SER A 109 -18.31 -2.51 0.34
C SER A 109 -18.10 -3.62 -0.69
N GLU A 110 -19.16 -3.99 -1.41
CA GLU A 110 -19.04 -4.95 -2.51
C GLU A 110 -18.13 -4.42 -3.64
N GLN A 111 -18.18 -3.12 -3.91
CA GLN A 111 -17.31 -2.50 -4.91
C GLN A 111 -15.83 -2.58 -4.50
N GLY A 112 -15.53 -2.36 -3.22
CA GLY A 112 -14.19 -2.51 -2.64
C GLY A 112 -13.72 -3.97 -2.72
N MET A 113 -14.62 -4.93 -2.46
CA MET A 113 -14.32 -6.36 -2.56
C MET A 113 -13.98 -6.76 -4.00
N VAL A 114 -14.81 -6.35 -4.96
CA VAL A 114 -14.57 -6.58 -6.40
C VAL A 114 -13.26 -5.91 -6.87
N ALA A 115 -12.95 -4.71 -6.39
CA ALA A 115 -11.69 -4.03 -6.73
C ALA A 115 -10.48 -4.80 -6.22
N SER A 116 -10.54 -5.32 -4.99
CA SER A 116 -9.48 -6.14 -4.39
C SER A 116 -9.28 -7.45 -5.17
N TYR A 117 -10.36 -8.13 -5.53
CA TYR A 117 -10.31 -9.33 -6.37
C TYR A 117 -9.69 -9.07 -7.74
N LYS A 118 -10.10 -7.97 -8.41
CA LYS A 118 -9.50 -7.56 -9.69
C LYS A 118 -8.01 -7.26 -9.56
N PHE A 119 -7.59 -6.68 -8.44
CA PHE A 119 -6.17 -6.42 -8.20
C PHE A 119 -5.38 -7.72 -8.04
N ILE A 120 -5.86 -8.70 -7.26
CA ILE A 120 -5.23 -10.01 -7.10
C ILE A 120 -5.00 -10.67 -8.45
N ASN A 121 -6.03 -10.67 -9.33
CA ASN A 121 -5.91 -11.24 -10.67
C ASN A 121 -4.89 -10.47 -11.55
N LYS A 122 -4.87 -9.13 -11.49
CA LYS A 122 -3.89 -8.32 -12.21
C LYS A 122 -2.47 -8.58 -11.72
N PHE A 123 -2.28 -8.73 -10.41
CA PHE A 123 -0.99 -9.05 -9.82
C PHE A 123 -0.49 -10.42 -10.30
N TRP A 124 -1.38 -11.42 -10.37
CA TRP A 124 -1.04 -12.75 -10.90
C TRP A 124 -0.60 -12.70 -12.37
N LEU A 125 -1.27 -11.92 -13.20
CA LEU A 125 -0.87 -11.73 -14.61
C LEU A 125 0.50 -11.05 -14.73
N LEU A 126 0.79 -10.07 -13.88
CA LEU A 126 2.10 -9.42 -13.82
C LEU A 126 3.17 -10.41 -13.36
N HIS A 127 2.87 -11.22 -12.32
CA HIS A 127 3.75 -12.27 -11.85
C HIS A 127 4.17 -13.22 -12.98
N LYS A 128 3.22 -13.72 -13.77
CA LYS A 128 3.52 -14.60 -14.92
C LYS A 128 4.49 -13.95 -15.91
N LYS A 129 4.30 -12.67 -16.22
CA LYS A 129 5.23 -11.93 -17.10
C LYS A 129 6.62 -11.80 -16.47
N ILE A 130 6.73 -11.58 -15.17
CA ILE A 130 8.03 -11.50 -14.47
C ILE A 130 8.74 -12.85 -14.54
N ILE A 131 8.04 -13.95 -14.31
CA ILE A 131 8.60 -15.31 -14.41
C ILE A 131 9.10 -15.61 -15.83
N GLU A 132 8.34 -15.23 -16.85
CA GLU A 132 8.76 -15.37 -18.25
C GLU A 132 10.06 -14.59 -18.52
N LYS A 133 10.16 -13.35 -18.05
CA LYS A 133 11.38 -12.53 -18.18
C LYS A 133 12.58 -13.16 -17.48
N ILE A 134 12.40 -13.70 -16.28
CA ILE A 134 13.47 -14.40 -15.55
C ILE A 134 13.92 -15.66 -16.33
N LYS A 135 12.98 -16.41 -16.91
CA LYS A 135 13.27 -17.65 -17.65
C LYS A 135 13.91 -17.41 -19.01
N MET A 136 13.63 -16.28 -19.68
CA MET A 136 14.22 -15.94 -20.97
C MET A 136 15.74 -15.72 -20.88
N ASN A 137 16.26 -15.40 -19.73
CA ASN A 137 17.70 -15.30 -19.41
C ASN A 137 18.55 -14.49 -20.42
N ASN A 138 17.98 -13.41 -20.96
CA ASN A 138 18.63 -12.56 -21.98
C ASN A 138 18.82 -11.11 -21.54
N GLY A 139 18.59 -10.82 -20.25
CA GLY A 139 18.71 -9.49 -19.69
C GLY A 139 20.16 -9.05 -19.47
N THR A 140 20.43 -7.78 -19.73
CA THR A 140 21.79 -7.19 -19.64
C THR A 140 21.89 -6.04 -18.64
N ILE A 141 20.77 -5.46 -18.23
CA ILE A 141 20.75 -4.29 -17.33
C ILE A 141 21.11 -4.72 -15.91
N ASP A 142 22.12 -4.08 -15.37
CA ASP A 142 22.65 -4.28 -14.02
C ASP A 142 22.74 -2.92 -13.31
N THR A 143 21.59 -2.23 -13.19
CA THR A 143 21.50 -0.95 -12.49
C THR A 143 20.94 -1.12 -11.09
N SER A 144 21.31 -0.20 -10.20
CA SER A 144 20.84 -0.23 -8.80
C SER A 144 19.41 0.27 -8.58
N ASP A 145 18.68 0.64 -9.63
CA ASP A 145 17.35 1.23 -9.48
C ASP A 145 16.35 0.28 -8.80
N LEU A 146 16.37 -0.99 -9.22
CA LEU A 146 15.55 -2.04 -8.62
C LEU A 146 15.94 -2.31 -7.17
N ASP A 147 17.26 -2.36 -6.89
CA ASP A 147 17.78 -2.52 -5.52
C ASP A 147 17.39 -1.35 -4.63
N VAL A 148 17.51 -0.12 -5.12
CA VAL A 148 17.12 1.09 -4.38
C VAL A 148 15.64 1.05 -4.03
N PHE A 149 14.78 0.73 -5.01
CA PHE A 149 13.34 0.61 -4.76
C PHE A 149 13.04 -0.48 -3.73
N THR A 150 13.58 -1.68 -3.92
CA THR A 150 13.36 -2.83 -3.04
C THR A 150 13.82 -2.53 -1.61
N ASN A 151 14.99 -1.94 -1.42
CA ASN A 151 15.50 -1.63 -0.08
C ASN A 151 14.68 -0.54 0.63
N LYS A 152 14.24 0.49 -0.09
CA LYS A 152 13.28 1.49 0.45
C LYS A 152 11.95 0.85 0.81
N LEU A 153 11.46 -0.10 0.01
CA LEU A 153 10.23 -0.84 0.28
C LEU A 153 10.37 -1.70 1.55
N ILE A 154 11.50 -2.41 1.72
CA ILE A 154 11.80 -3.18 2.94
C ILE A 154 11.68 -2.29 4.16
N GLN A 155 12.33 -1.13 4.17
CA GLN A 155 12.28 -0.19 5.29
C GLN A 155 10.85 0.29 5.56
N LYS A 156 10.12 0.72 4.51
CA LYS A 156 8.74 1.20 4.63
C LYS A 156 7.81 0.13 5.22
N ILE A 157 7.82 -1.07 4.64
CA ILE A 157 6.91 -2.14 5.06
C ILE A 157 7.26 -2.66 6.45
N SER A 158 8.54 -2.87 6.79
CA SER A 158 8.95 -3.31 8.11
C SER A 158 8.50 -2.31 9.20
N THR A 159 8.74 -1.01 8.98
CA THR A 159 8.32 0.04 9.93
C THR A 159 6.79 0.09 10.09
N ASN A 160 6.03 -0.08 9.00
CA ASN A 160 4.57 -0.04 9.05
C ASN A 160 3.98 -1.32 9.66
N LEU A 161 4.64 -2.45 9.48
CA LEU A 161 4.23 -3.73 10.09
C LEU A 161 4.35 -3.68 11.62
N GLU A 162 5.47 -3.14 12.14
CA GLU A 162 5.68 -2.93 13.58
C GLU A 162 4.62 -2.00 14.22
N LYS A 163 4.10 -1.05 13.43
CA LYS A 163 3.09 -0.08 13.86
C LYS A 163 1.66 -0.51 13.53
N PHE A 164 1.43 -1.69 13.01
CA PHE A 164 0.13 -2.18 12.52
C PHE A 164 -0.55 -1.28 11.47
N ASN A 165 0.21 -0.47 10.73
CA ASN A 165 -0.30 0.40 9.67
C ASN A 165 -0.59 -0.40 8.38
N TYR A 166 -1.49 -1.36 8.43
CA TYR A 166 -1.75 -2.28 7.33
C TYR A 166 -2.27 -1.59 6.07
N ASN A 167 -3.11 -0.57 6.22
CA ASN A 167 -3.60 0.23 5.09
C ASN A 167 -2.45 0.93 4.34
N VAL A 168 -1.42 1.39 5.04
CA VAL A 168 -0.22 1.96 4.41
C VAL A 168 0.58 0.87 3.70
N ILE A 169 0.66 -0.34 4.26
CA ILE A 169 1.31 -1.48 3.59
C ILE A 169 0.56 -1.83 2.31
N VAL A 170 -0.77 -1.86 2.33
CA VAL A 170 -1.57 -2.10 1.12
C VAL A 170 -1.33 -1.02 0.06
N ALA A 171 -1.25 0.26 0.46
CA ALA A 171 -0.88 1.34 -0.46
C ALA A 171 0.52 1.12 -1.06
N ASN A 172 1.50 0.65 -0.27
CA ASN A 172 2.82 0.30 -0.78
C ASN A 172 2.79 -0.91 -1.74
N ILE A 173 1.88 -1.87 -1.55
CA ILE A 173 1.67 -2.98 -2.49
C ILE A 173 1.17 -2.46 -3.84
N TYR A 174 0.21 -1.53 -3.88
CA TYR A 174 -0.26 -0.89 -5.12
C TYR A 174 0.85 -0.06 -5.79
N GLU A 175 1.63 0.70 -5.00
CA GLU A 175 2.80 1.44 -5.48
C GLU A 175 3.82 0.49 -6.14
N THR A 176 4.09 -0.64 -5.49
CA THR A 176 5.01 -1.68 -5.97
C THR A 176 4.52 -2.32 -7.27
N TYR A 177 3.24 -2.64 -7.36
CA TYR A 177 2.64 -3.15 -8.58
C TYR A 177 2.83 -2.18 -9.76
N ASN A 178 2.55 -0.90 -9.56
CA ASN A 178 2.73 0.13 -10.58
C ASN A 178 4.20 0.34 -10.97
N PHE A 179 5.12 0.20 -10.02
CA PHE A 179 6.55 0.23 -10.26
C PHE A 179 6.98 -0.97 -11.12
N LEU A 180 6.60 -2.19 -10.73
CA LEU A 180 6.98 -3.41 -11.43
C LEU A 180 6.45 -3.45 -12.88
N ILE A 181 5.25 -2.93 -13.16
CA ILE A 181 4.73 -2.82 -14.53
C ILE A 181 5.69 -2.01 -15.42
N LYS A 182 6.26 -0.93 -14.91
CA LYS A 182 7.21 -0.08 -15.67
C LYS A 182 8.57 -0.74 -15.78
N GLU A 183 9.01 -1.38 -14.70
CA GLU A 183 10.34 -2.00 -14.65
C GLU A 183 10.43 -3.27 -15.50
N ILE A 184 9.34 -4.03 -15.65
CA ILE A 184 9.34 -5.25 -16.47
C ILE A 184 9.62 -4.98 -17.96
N GLU A 185 9.39 -3.76 -18.42
CA GLU A 185 9.74 -3.35 -19.79
C GLU A 185 11.26 -3.22 -19.99
N LYS A 186 12.00 -3.06 -18.89
CA LYS A 186 13.46 -3.04 -18.90
C LYS A 186 14.03 -4.46 -18.96
N ASN A 187 15.21 -4.59 -19.54
CA ASN A 187 15.85 -5.89 -19.73
C ASN A 187 16.89 -6.16 -18.63
N TYR A 188 16.43 -6.33 -17.39
CA TYR A 188 17.28 -6.64 -16.24
C TYR A 188 17.93 -8.02 -16.33
N LYS A 189 19.13 -8.16 -15.76
CA LYS A 189 19.73 -9.48 -15.52
C LYS A 189 18.75 -10.35 -14.71
N PRO A 190 18.51 -11.59 -15.11
CA PRO A 190 17.55 -12.48 -14.44
C PRO A 190 17.81 -12.68 -12.96
N GLU A 191 19.08 -12.76 -12.55
CA GLU A 191 19.47 -12.94 -11.15
C GLU A 191 19.06 -11.72 -10.32
N LEU A 192 19.34 -10.51 -10.83
CA LEU A 192 18.98 -9.26 -10.17
C LEU A 192 17.45 -9.13 -10.04
N LEU A 193 16.71 -9.43 -11.11
CA LEU A 193 15.26 -9.39 -11.11
C LEU A 193 14.68 -10.42 -10.12
N ARG A 194 15.17 -11.66 -10.17
CA ARG A 194 14.74 -12.75 -9.30
C ARG A 194 14.95 -12.45 -7.83
N GLU A 195 16.14 -11.97 -7.47
CA GLU A 195 16.51 -11.66 -6.08
C GLU A 195 15.62 -10.55 -5.50
N ASN A 196 15.48 -9.45 -6.23
CA ASN A 196 14.63 -8.34 -5.80
C ASN A 196 13.15 -8.72 -5.76
N TYR A 197 12.69 -9.47 -6.75
CA TYR A 197 11.30 -9.90 -6.79
C TYR A 197 10.96 -10.86 -5.63
N LEU A 198 11.85 -11.79 -5.27
CA LEU A 198 11.67 -12.65 -4.09
C LEU A 198 11.55 -11.83 -2.80
N LYS A 199 12.40 -10.80 -2.62
CA LYS A 199 12.29 -9.86 -1.47
C LYS A 199 10.93 -9.16 -1.47
N ILE A 200 10.49 -8.65 -2.61
CA ILE A 200 9.18 -7.97 -2.77
C ILE A 200 8.04 -8.91 -2.43
N LEU A 201 8.04 -10.15 -2.94
CA LEU A 201 7.03 -11.16 -2.61
C LEU A 201 7.01 -11.45 -1.11
N THR A 202 8.17 -11.60 -0.48
CA THR A 202 8.27 -11.83 0.97
C THR A 202 7.62 -10.72 1.79
N LEU A 203 7.80 -9.45 1.37
CA LEU A 203 7.18 -8.30 2.04
C LEU A 203 5.65 -8.26 1.91
N MET A 204 5.09 -8.85 0.86
CA MET A 204 3.63 -8.92 0.64
C MET A 204 2.97 -10.10 1.38
N MET A 205 3.74 -11.09 1.81
CA MET A 205 3.26 -12.32 2.47
C MET A 205 2.31 -12.06 3.66
N PRO A 206 2.53 -11.08 4.56
CA PRO A 206 1.62 -10.82 5.67
C PRO A 206 0.21 -10.39 5.24
N ILE A 207 0.07 -9.81 4.05
CA ILE A 207 -1.20 -9.25 3.54
C ILE A 207 -1.95 -10.29 2.67
N ILE A 208 -1.28 -10.84 1.66
CA ILE A 208 -1.86 -11.73 0.63
C ILE A 208 -1.09 -13.06 0.54
N PRO A 209 -1.12 -13.90 1.60
CA PRO A 209 -0.21 -15.03 1.76
C PRO A 209 -0.37 -16.13 0.71
N HIS A 210 -1.59 -16.42 0.24
CA HIS A 210 -1.84 -17.57 -0.64
C HIS A 210 -1.25 -17.37 -2.03
N ILE A 211 -1.57 -16.23 -2.67
CA ILE A 211 -1.03 -15.90 -3.98
C ILE A 211 0.49 -15.71 -3.94
N ILE A 212 1.03 -15.16 -2.85
CA ILE A 212 2.47 -14.99 -2.68
C ILE A 212 3.17 -16.33 -2.49
N SER A 213 2.60 -17.24 -1.71
CA SER A 213 3.16 -18.60 -1.55
C SER A 213 3.23 -19.34 -2.89
N GLU A 214 2.21 -19.18 -3.73
CA GLU A 214 2.19 -19.77 -5.06
C GLU A 214 3.22 -19.11 -6.00
N ALA A 215 3.32 -17.78 -5.95
CA ALA A 215 4.30 -17.03 -6.73
C ALA A 215 5.76 -17.38 -6.39
N ILE A 216 6.04 -17.67 -5.12
CA ILE A 216 7.38 -18.08 -4.66
C ILE A 216 7.72 -19.48 -5.17
N LYS A 217 6.76 -20.40 -5.27
CA LYS A 217 6.98 -21.73 -5.89
C LYS A 217 7.40 -21.60 -7.36
N ASP A 218 6.78 -20.69 -8.12
CA ASP A 218 7.13 -20.45 -9.52
C ASP A 218 8.57 -19.92 -9.71
N LEU A 219 9.19 -19.39 -8.62
CA LEU A 219 10.60 -19.01 -8.58
C LEU A 219 11.56 -20.15 -8.23
N ASP A 220 11.07 -21.39 -8.04
CA ASP A 220 11.86 -22.54 -7.61
C ASP A 220 12.67 -22.28 -6.33
N TYR A 221 12.09 -21.50 -5.40
CA TYR A 221 12.72 -21.16 -4.14
C TYR A 221 12.33 -22.17 -3.05
N ASN A 222 13.26 -23.05 -2.68
CA ASN A 222 13.04 -24.17 -1.77
C ASN A 222 13.64 -23.96 -0.36
N GLN A 223 14.11 -22.75 -0.06
CA GLN A 223 14.68 -22.43 1.25
C GLN A 223 13.63 -21.82 2.18
N LYS A 224 13.92 -21.82 3.49
CA LYS A 224 13.10 -21.11 4.45
C LYS A 224 13.16 -19.60 4.17
N LEU A 225 12.01 -18.98 3.96
CA LEU A 225 11.92 -17.53 3.80
C LEU A 225 12.36 -16.82 5.08
N ALA A 226 13.29 -15.89 4.94
CA ALA A 226 13.67 -14.97 5.98
C ALA A 226 13.13 -13.56 5.62
N TRP A 227 12.74 -12.81 6.64
CA TRP A 227 12.35 -11.41 6.42
C TRP A 227 13.55 -10.62 5.90
N PRO A 228 13.41 -9.90 4.78
CA PRO A 228 14.54 -9.20 4.19
C PRO A 228 14.96 -8.02 5.05
N ILE A 229 16.27 -7.79 5.11
CA ILE A 229 16.86 -6.64 5.81
C ILE A 229 17.30 -5.62 4.78
N ALA A 230 16.96 -4.36 5.01
CA ALA A 230 17.36 -3.27 4.12
C ALA A 230 18.87 -3.02 4.19
N ASN A 231 19.50 -2.80 3.04
CA ASN A 231 20.90 -2.43 2.95
C ASN A 231 21.02 -0.90 2.88
N ASP A 232 21.69 -0.31 3.86
CA ASP A 232 21.87 1.14 4.02
C ASP A 232 22.50 1.82 2.80
N LYS A 233 23.32 1.10 2.04
CA LYS A 233 23.90 1.60 0.78
C LYS A 233 22.85 2.11 -0.19
N TYR A 234 21.69 1.46 -0.25
CA TYR A 234 20.59 1.80 -1.15
C TYR A 234 19.58 2.75 -0.53
N LEU A 235 19.65 3.01 0.78
CA LEU A 235 18.76 3.94 1.47
C LEU A 235 19.27 5.38 1.41
N GLN A 236 20.54 5.58 1.11
CA GLN A 236 21.12 6.91 0.98
C GLN A 236 20.55 7.61 -0.25
N GLU A 237 19.81 8.67 -0.03
CA GLU A 237 19.35 9.54 -1.12
C GLU A 237 20.54 10.31 -1.68
N LYS A 238 20.99 9.94 -2.88
CA LYS A 238 22.02 10.70 -3.61
C LYS A 238 21.50 12.04 -4.10
N TYR A 239 20.20 12.16 -4.35
CA TYR A 239 19.57 13.36 -4.90
C TYR A 239 18.40 13.80 -4.03
N VAL A 240 18.18 15.11 -4.01
CA VAL A 240 17.04 15.75 -3.34
C VAL A 240 16.35 16.71 -4.29
N ASN A 241 15.04 16.90 -4.10
CA ASN A 241 14.28 17.87 -4.84
C ASN A 241 14.29 19.21 -4.09
N ILE A 242 14.94 20.22 -4.67
CA ILE A 242 14.98 21.57 -4.14
C ILE A 242 13.78 22.37 -4.71
N VAL A 243 12.97 22.93 -3.82
CA VAL A 243 11.93 23.88 -4.20
C VAL A 243 12.59 25.21 -4.49
N VAL A 244 12.49 25.71 -5.73
CA VAL A 244 12.98 27.02 -6.10
C VAL A 244 11.83 28.03 -6.01
N GLN A 245 12.07 29.07 -5.22
CA GLN A 245 11.14 30.18 -5.04
C GLN A 245 11.76 31.49 -5.54
N ILE A 246 10.88 32.39 -5.99
CA ILE A 246 11.23 33.79 -6.30
C ILE A 246 10.23 34.68 -5.53
N ASN A 247 10.78 35.56 -4.67
CA ASN A 247 9.98 36.39 -3.76
C ASN A 247 8.91 35.59 -2.98
N GLY A 248 9.30 34.38 -2.47
CA GLY A 248 8.47 33.47 -1.69
C GLY A 248 7.49 32.61 -2.51
N LYS A 249 7.35 32.82 -3.83
CA LYS A 249 6.45 32.03 -4.68
C LYS A 249 7.20 30.91 -5.39
N LYS A 250 6.72 29.65 -5.27
CA LYS A 250 7.29 28.50 -5.95
C LYS A 250 7.29 28.69 -7.47
N LYS A 251 8.45 28.45 -8.12
CA LYS A 251 8.64 28.56 -9.57
C LYS A 251 9.08 27.27 -10.22
N SER A 252 9.97 26.51 -9.57
CA SER A 252 10.50 25.26 -10.09
C SER A 252 10.73 24.23 -8.97
N LEU A 253 10.95 22.96 -9.37
CA LEU A 253 11.37 21.89 -8.50
C LEU A 253 12.54 21.20 -9.21
N ILE A 254 13.74 21.34 -8.68
CA ILE A 254 14.98 20.90 -9.32
C ILE A 254 15.60 19.77 -8.51
N LYS A 255 15.93 18.68 -9.19
CA LYS A 255 16.61 17.53 -8.60
C LYS A 255 18.13 17.77 -8.64
N ILE A 256 18.75 17.84 -7.47
CA ILE A 256 20.20 18.03 -7.32
C ILE A 256 20.80 16.98 -6.39
N GLU A 257 22.11 16.81 -6.41
CA GLU A 257 22.81 15.96 -5.46
C GLU A 257 22.63 16.46 -4.03
N LYS A 258 22.46 15.53 -3.10
CA LYS A 258 22.30 15.84 -1.67
C LYS A 258 23.59 16.38 -1.09
N ASN A 259 23.47 17.38 -0.23
CA ASN A 259 24.60 18.01 0.48
C ASN A 259 25.61 18.74 -0.39
N LEU A 260 25.24 19.14 -1.61
CA LEU A 260 26.06 20.06 -2.39
C LEU A 260 26.34 21.36 -1.62
N PRO A 261 27.53 21.98 -1.82
CA PRO A 261 27.82 23.33 -1.34
C PRO A 261 26.80 24.35 -1.88
N ASP A 262 26.49 25.37 -1.09
CA ASP A 262 25.46 26.36 -1.43
C ASP A 262 25.69 27.04 -2.79
N MET A 263 26.97 27.33 -3.13
CA MET A 263 27.30 27.93 -4.42
C MET A 263 27.01 27.01 -5.61
N GLU A 264 27.30 25.71 -5.47
CA GLU A 264 26.99 24.73 -6.51
C GLU A 264 25.47 24.53 -6.67
N VAL A 265 24.72 24.53 -5.56
CA VAL A 265 23.25 24.51 -5.59
C VAL A 265 22.71 25.70 -6.39
N ILE A 266 23.22 26.92 -6.12
CA ILE A 266 22.80 28.14 -6.84
C ILE A 266 23.16 28.03 -8.33
N ASN A 267 24.35 27.56 -8.68
CA ASN A 267 24.77 27.43 -10.06
C ASN A 267 23.87 26.44 -10.84
N LYS A 268 23.65 25.25 -10.29
CA LYS A 268 22.74 24.26 -10.90
C LYS A 268 21.30 24.78 -11.05
N ILE A 269 20.82 25.59 -10.12
CA ILE A 269 19.49 26.20 -10.22
C ILE A 269 19.45 27.28 -11.32
N LYS A 270 20.52 28.04 -11.52
CA LYS A 270 20.61 29.05 -12.59
C LYS A 270 20.71 28.45 -13.98
N GLU A 271 21.11 27.18 -14.11
CA GLU A 271 21.11 26.42 -15.37
C GLU A 271 19.69 26.01 -15.81
N ASP A 272 18.71 26.00 -14.90
CA ASP A 272 17.29 25.77 -15.25
C ASP A 272 16.76 26.94 -16.10
N GLU A 273 16.34 26.65 -17.31
CA GLU A 273 15.91 27.64 -18.30
C GLU A 273 14.79 28.56 -17.77
N LYS A 274 13.84 28.03 -17.00
CA LYS A 274 12.75 28.82 -16.41
C LYS A 274 13.26 29.81 -15.38
N ILE A 275 14.22 29.40 -14.57
CA ILE A 275 14.80 30.22 -13.51
C ILE A 275 15.76 31.24 -14.13
N SER A 276 16.61 30.82 -15.06
CA SER A 276 17.52 31.69 -15.79
C SER A 276 16.78 32.86 -16.45
N ASN A 277 15.70 32.59 -17.20
CA ASN A 277 14.88 33.64 -17.86
C ASN A 277 14.25 34.61 -16.86
N ILE A 278 13.89 34.16 -15.65
CA ILE A 278 13.30 35.10 -14.65
C ILE A 278 14.37 35.95 -13.98
N LEU A 279 15.58 35.44 -13.86
CA LEU A 279 16.69 36.14 -13.19
C LEU A 279 17.46 37.07 -14.13
N SER A 280 17.46 36.84 -15.47
CA SER A 280 18.20 37.62 -16.45
C SER A 280 17.75 39.10 -16.50
N ASP A 281 16.46 39.39 -16.31
CA ASP A 281 15.88 40.73 -16.45
C ASP A 281 15.70 41.44 -15.09
N LYS A 282 16.23 40.89 -13.99
CA LYS A 282 15.96 41.38 -12.65
C LYS A 282 17.20 41.44 -11.77
N ASN A 283 17.26 42.44 -10.89
CA ASN A 283 18.33 42.57 -9.92
C ASN A 283 18.15 41.60 -8.76
N LEU A 284 19.06 40.64 -8.63
CA LEU A 284 19.13 39.73 -7.48
C LEU A 284 19.63 40.46 -6.24
N LEU A 285 18.76 40.65 -5.24
CA LEU A 285 19.13 41.29 -3.99
C LEU A 285 19.80 40.35 -3.00
N LYS A 286 19.24 39.16 -2.82
CA LYS A 286 19.76 38.10 -1.95
C LYS A 286 19.14 36.77 -2.29
N HIS A 287 19.75 35.69 -1.80
CA HIS A 287 19.17 34.36 -1.80
C HIS A 287 19.13 33.79 -0.38
N ILE A 288 18.13 32.95 -0.11
CA ILE A 288 17.95 32.23 1.16
C ILE A 288 17.96 30.75 0.83
N ILE A 289 18.86 29.99 1.45
CA ILE A 289 19.01 28.56 1.23
C ILE A 289 18.59 27.82 2.51
N VAL A 290 17.70 26.86 2.36
CA VAL A 290 17.45 25.83 3.35
C VAL A 290 18.02 24.52 2.80
N LYS A 291 19.09 24.04 3.40
CA LYS A 291 19.88 22.90 2.92
C LYS A 291 19.01 21.71 2.55
N ASN A 292 19.21 21.15 1.37
CA ASN A 292 18.48 20.00 0.82
C ASN A 292 16.95 20.19 0.67
N ARG A 293 16.42 21.40 0.76
CA ARG A 293 14.97 21.62 0.77
C ARG A 293 14.48 22.74 -0.13
N LEU A 294 15.09 23.93 -0.04
CA LEU A 294 14.54 25.12 -0.67
C LEU A 294 15.64 26.17 -0.96
N VAL A 295 15.51 26.83 -2.10
CA VAL A 295 16.22 28.09 -2.40
C VAL A 295 15.21 29.16 -2.79
N ASN A 296 15.28 30.32 -2.14
CA ASN A 296 14.43 31.47 -2.45
C ASN A 296 15.28 32.65 -2.89
N PHE A 297 15.12 33.07 -4.14
CA PHE A 297 15.75 34.29 -4.69
C PHE A 297 14.85 35.50 -4.43
N ILE A 298 15.41 36.54 -3.84
CA ILE A 298 14.74 37.82 -3.63
C ILE A 298 15.26 38.77 -4.71
N ILE A 299 14.37 39.21 -5.59
CA ILE A 299 14.65 40.06 -6.75
C ILE A 299 13.81 41.31 -6.70
N LYS A 300 14.31 42.38 -7.37
CA LYS A 300 13.62 43.67 -7.55
C LYS A 300 13.46 43.94 -9.02
#